data_a328e5330a9a41a1ca56d174bf86ece2
#
_entry.id   a328e5330a9a41a1ca56d174bf86ece2
#
_cell.length_a   1.000
_cell.length_b   1.000
_cell.length_c   1.000
_cell.angle_alpha   90.00
_cell.angle_beta   90.00
_cell.angle_gamma   90.00
#
_symmetry.space_group_name_H-M   'P 1'
#
loop_
_entity.id
_entity.type
_entity.pdbx_description
1 polymer ?
#
loop_
_entity_poly.entity_id
_entity_poly.type
_entity_poly.pdbx_seq_one_letter_code
_entity_poly.pdbx_strand_id
1 'polypeptide(L)'
;MRGATHAKWAACAAAVALAATACGGGGSSSGGSGDGSAVLSASWGDPQNPLEPANTNEVQGGKVLDMVFRGLKRYDPKSGKAEDMLADKIETTDSQNFTVTVKSGWKFSNGEAVTAKSFVDAWNYGASLKNNQKNAYFFGYIEGYDKVHPDSGSQSASTLSGLKVTGTDTFTIKLTQKFSTFPDTLGYAAYSPLPSTFFSDHAAWLKKPVGNGPYTISSYTKGSQMQLKKWDGYTGSDKAQNGGVTLKVYTDNNTAYTDLMAGNLDLVDDIPASQLKNVKSDLGDRYINTPAGIIQTLAFPYYDKNWNKSGSDKVRQGLSMAINRDQITNTIFQKTRTPATDWTSPVLGTEGGFQDGLCGDACKYNPTEAKKLVQEGGGIPGGQVKITYNADTGSHKEWVDAVCNSINNALGNDKACVGNPVGTFADFRNQIGQHKMTGPFRAGWQMDYPLIQNFLQPLYYTNASSNDGQWSNKDFDKLVNQANAETDTAKAVKLFQQAEGVVRDNMAAIPLWYQNGSAGYSDRLSNVALNPFSVPVYNEIKVS
;
A
#
# COMPACT_ATOMS: atom_id res chain seq x y z
N MET A 1 -0.79 14.80 -67.84
CA MET A 1 -0.84 16.22 -68.30
C MET A 1 -0.68 17.04 -67.03
N ARG A 2 0.52 17.55 -66.82
CA ARG A 2 0.90 18.97 -66.85
C ARG A 2 0.09 19.80 -65.83
N GLY A 3 0.63 20.56 -64.89
CA GLY A 3 1.96 21.13 -64.80
C GLY A 3 2.18 21.77 -63.43
N ALA A 4 3.43 21.95 -63.13
CA ALA A 4 4.02 22.62 -62.00
C ALA A 4 3.88 24.17 -62.10
N THR A 5 3.90 24.84 -60.95
CA THR A 5 4.44 26.20 -60.89
C THR A 5 5.10 26.50 -59.55
N HIS A 6 6.34 26.98 -59.66
CA HIS A 6 7.23 27.52 -58.64
C HIS A 6 6.89 28.96 -58.27
N ALA A 7 7.28 29.42 -57.09
CA ALA A 7 7.95 30.71 -56.81
C ALA A 7 8.05 30.94 -55.30
N LYS A 8 9.19 31.00 -54.72
CA LYS A 8 10.27 32.02 -54.53
C LYS A 8 10.21 32.69 -53.17
N TRP A 9 11.16 32.40 -52.39
CA TRP A 9 12.05 33.14 -51.48
C TRP A 9 11.76 34.62 -51.17
N ALA A 10 11.82 34.93 -49.85
CA ALA A 10 12.47 36.15 -49.36
C ALA A 10 13.01 35.92 -47.93
N ALA A 11 14.32 36.01 -47.80
CA ALA A 11 15.06 36.08 -46.57
C ALA A 11 15.07 37.51 -46.04
N CYS A 12 14.91 37.67 -44.73
CA CYS A 12 15.33 38.90 -44.03
C CYS A 12 16.18 38.50 -42.83
N ALA A 13 17.47 38.75 -42.96
CA ALA A 13 18.44 38.75 -41.87
C ALA A 13 18.37 40.09 -41.13
N ALA A 14 18.29 40.06 -39.82
CA ALA A 14 18.61 41.22 -38.98
C ALA A 14 19.54 40.75 -37.85
N ALA A 15 20.79 41.14 -37.96
CA ALA A 15 21.82 41.03 -36.93
C ALA A 15 21.61 42.15 -35.89
N VAL A 16 21.69 41.78 -34.60
CA VAL A 16 21.92 42.75 -33.52
C VAL A 16 23.02 42.23 -32.62
N ALA A 17 23.93 43.13 -32.32
CA ALA A 17 25.26 42.96 -31.81
C ALA A 17 25.35 42.53 -30.33
N LEU A 18 26.47 41.85 -30.05
CA LEU A 18 27.04 41.59 -28.73
C LEU A 18 27.40 42.88 -27.98
N ALA A 19 27.08 42.89 -26.68
CA ALA A 19 27.82 43.69 -25.71
C ALA A 19 28.28 42.76 -24.58
N ALA A 20 29.57 42.43 -24.64
CA ALA A 20 30.28 41.78 -23.55
C ALA A 20 30.66 42.83 -22.49
N THR A 21 30.28 42.58 -21.24
CA THR A 21 30.97 43.20 -20.11
C THR A 21 31.44 42.10 -19.18
N ALA A 22 32.71 41.84 -19.19
CA ALA A 22 33.45 41.10 -18.21
C ALA A 22 33.62 41.97 -16.96
N CYS A 23 33.29 41.43 -15.78
CA CYS A 23 33.91 41.75 -14.52
C CYS A 23 34.08 40.45 -13.73
N GLY A 24 35.35 40.14 -13.50
CA GLY A 24 35.76 38.97 -12.71
C GLY A 24 35.71 39.24 -11.23
N GLY A 25 35.76 38.17 -10.48
CA GLY A 25 36.13 38.16 -9.06
C GLY A 25 35.41 37.16 -8.21
N GLY A 26 36.15 36.20 -7.67
CA GLY A 26 35.85 35.60 -6.38
C GLY A 26 35.14 34.24 -6.40
N GLY A 27 35.91 33.16 -6.37
CA GLY A 27 35.43 31.83 -5.97
C GLY A 27 34.87 31.84 -4.55
N SER A 28 33.64 31.37 -4.43
CA SER A 28 33.09 30.88 -3.19
C SER A 28 32.39 29.59 -3.55
N SER A 29 32.92 28.48 -3.06
CA SER A 29 32.21 27.19 -3.02
C SER A 29 30.98 27.34 -2.13
N SER A 30 29.84 27.72 -2.71
CA SER A 30 28.58 27.68 -2.02
C SER A 30 28.04 26.24 -2.16
N GLY A 31 28.03 25.52 -1.04
CA GLY A 31 27.21 24.34 -0.88
C GLY A 31 25.77 24.69 -1.32
N GLY A 32 25.27 24.01 -2.36
CA GLY A 32 23.96 24.25 -2.91
C GLY A 32 22.88 24.05 -1.86
N SER A 33 22.37 25.11 -1.29
CA SER A 33 21.07 25.13 -0.65
C SER A 33 20.06 24.94 -1.76
N GLY A 34 19.44 23.75 -1.84
CA GLY A 34 18.42 23.45 -2.82
C GLY A 34 17.35 24.55 -2.83
N ASP A 35 16.94 24.94 -4.03
CA ASP A 35 15.88 25.92 -4.21
C ASP A 35 14.56 25.32 -3.71
N GLY A 36 14.08 25.74 -2.53
CA GLY A 36 12.83 25.27 -1.92
C GLY A 36 11.57 25.58 -2.78
N SER A 37 11.71 26.25 -3.93
CA SER A 37 10.67 26.52 -4.91
C SER A 37 10.69 25.56 -6.11
N ALA A 38 11.78 24.80 -6.30
CA ALA A 38 11.90 23.88 -7.42
C ALA A 38 10.98 22.67 -7.28
N VAL A 39 10.41 22.22 -8.42
CA VAL A 39 9.45 21.11 -8.51
C VAL A 39 10.15 19.87 -9.01
N LEU A 40 9.90 18.74 -8.38
CA LEU A 40 10.35 17.43 -8.85
C LEU A 40 9.30 16.75 -9.72
N SER A 41 9.73 15.85 -10.60
CA SER A 41 8.86 14.97 -11.39
C SER A 41 9.04 13.51 -10.95
N ALA A 42 7.93 12.77 -10.83
CA ALA A 42 7.93 11.37 -10.45
C ALA A 42 7.04 10.53 -11.35
N SER A 43 7.41 9.26 -11.54
CA SER A 43 6.57 8.28 -12.21
C SER A 43 5.32 7.98 -11.39
N TRP A 44 4.20 7.78 -12.06
CA TRP A 44 2.92 7.55 -11.44
C TRP A 44 1.97 6.80 -12.38
N GLY A 45 0.92 6.20 -11.85
CA GLY A 45 -0.23 5.70 -12.58
C GLY A 45 -1.49 6.46 -12.17
N ASP A 46 -2.49 6.54 -13.04
CA ASP A 46 -3.77 7.13 -12.65
C ASP A 46 -4.40 6.38 -11.47
N PRO A 47 -5.03 7.08 -10.50
CA PRO A 47 -5.74 6.44 -9.43
C PRO A 47 -6.97 5.68 -9.96
N GLN A 48 -7.25 4.53 -9.39
CA GLN A 48 -8.40 3.71 -9.78
C GLN A 48 -9.72 4.29 -9.27
N ASN A 49 -9.69 4.89 -8.08
CA ASN A 49 -10.85 5.45 -7.40
C ASN A 49 -10.72 6.97 -7.30
N PRO A 50 -11.84 7.70 -7.10
CA PRO A 50 -11.79 9.10 -6.71
C PRO A 50 -10.89 9.32 -5.50
N LEU A 51 -10.16 10.46 -5.48
CA LEU A 51 -9.22 10.82 -4.41
C LEU A 51 -9.96 11.27 -3.14
N GLU A 52 -10.73 10.36 -2.57
CA GLU A 52 -11.42 10.52 -1.29
C GLU A 52 -10.74 9.65 -0.24
N PRO A 53 -10.46 10.15 0.96
CA PRO A 53 -9.77 9.40 2.02
C PRO A 53 -10.36 8.00 2.28
N ALA A 54 -11.69 7.89 2.36
CA ALA A 54 -12.35 6.61 2.60
C ALA A 54 -12.61 5.78 1.33
N ASN A 55 -12.32 6.29 0.12
CA ASN A 55 -12.56 5.58 -1.13
C ASN A 55 -11.28 5.12 -1.84
N THR A 56 -10.18 5.80 -1.60
CA THR A 56 -8.88 5.46 -2.18
C THR A 56 -8.28 4.29 -1.40
N ASN A 57 -8.21 3.11 -2.02
CA ASN A 57 -7.68 1.88 -1.42
C ASN A 57 -6.54 1.25 -2.26
N GLU A 58 -5.86 2.06 -3.06
CA GLU A 58 -4.77 1.63 -3.92
C GLU A 58 -3.59 2.62 -3.85
N VAL A 59 -2.40 2.12 -4.23
CA VAL A 59 -1.11 2.82 -4.00
C VAL A 59 -1.04 4.17 -4.70
N GLN A 60 -1.55 4.28 -5.93
CA GLN A 60 -1.38 5.49 -6.74
C GLN A 60 -2.18 6.67 -6.17
N GLY A 61 -3.42 6.43 -5.79
CA GLY A 61 -4.21 7.46 -5.09
C GLY A 61 -3.71 7.69 -3.67
N GLY A 62 -3.26 6.64 -2.96
CA GLY A 62 -2.68 6.73 -1.62
C GLY A 62 -1.49 7.69 -1.54
N LYS A 63 -0.59 7.68 -2.55
CA LYS A 63 0.53 8.64 -2.67
C LYS A 63 0.05 10.10 -2.69
N VAL A 64 -1.05 10.38 -3.38
CA VAL A 64 -1.63 11.72 -3.44
C VAL A 64 -2.27 12.09 -2.11
N LEU A 65 -3.03 11.16 -1.50
CA LEU A 65 -3.66 11.42 -0.20
C LEU A 65 -2.63 11.71 0.88
N ASP A 66 -1.49 11.00 0.89
CA ASP A 66 -0.40 11.24 1.84
C ASP A 66 0.21 12.65 1.70
N MET A 67 0.22 13.22 0.50
CA MET A 67 0.66 14.59 0.27
C MET A 67 -0.39 15.65 0.64
N VAL A 68 -1.68 15.34 0.48
CA VAL A 68 -2.78 16.31 0.55
C VAL A 68 -3.51 16.30 1.89
N PHE A 69 -3.43 15.22 2.65
CA PHE A 69 -4.13 15.07 3.93
C PHE A 69 -3.18 14.77 5.08
N ARG A 70 -3.62 15.12 6.30
CA ARG A 70 -3.08 14.66 7.57
C ARG A 70 -4.23 14.25 8.49
N GLY A 71 -4.08 13.08 9.13
CA GLY A 71 -5.02 12.51 10.09
C GLY A 71 -4.71 12.88 11.54
N LEU A 72 -5.39 12.24 12.48
CA LEU A 72 -5.11 12.36 13.92
C LEU A 72 -3.67 11.92 14.22
N LYS A 73 -3.24 10.84 13.59
CA LYS A 73 -1.87 10.33 13.64
C LYS A 73 -1.25 10.32 12.23
N ARG A 74 0.04 10.13 12.18
CA ARG A 74 0.82 9.77 10.99
C ARG A 74 1.74 8.61 11.32
N TYR A 75 2.34 8.01 10.33
CA TYR A 75 3.40 7.03 10.53
C TYR A 75 4.75 7.68 10.27
N ASP A 76 5.68 7.53 11.22
CA ASP A 76 7.05 8.01 11.05
C ASP A 76 7.66 7.38 9.79
N PRO A 77 8.22 8.18 8.88
CA PRO A 77 8.65 7.68 7.58
C PRO A 77 9.85 6.72 7.63
N LYS A 78 10.56 6.64 8.77
CA LYS A 78 11.71 5.74 8.93
C LYS A 78 11.35 4.47 9.68
N SER A 79 10.66 4.63 10.81
CA SER A 79 10.33 3.52 11.72
C SER A 79 8.95 2.91 11.47
N GLY A 80 8.07 3.61 10.76
CA GLY A 80 6.67 3.24 10.62
C GLY A 80 5.82 3.45 11.87
N LYS A 81 6.39 3.84 13.02
CA LYS A 81 5.63 4.01 14.28
C LYS A 81 4.57 5.10 14.15
N ALA A 82 3.40 4.85 14.73
CA ALA A 82 2.31 5.82 14.76
C ALA A 82 2.64 6.97 15.71
N GLU A 83 2.57 8.20 15.23
CA GLU A 83 2.84 9.45 15.97
C GLU A 83 1.62 10.37 15.94
N ASP A 84 1.40 11.14 17.00
CA ASP A 84 0.31 12.12 17.05
C ASP A 84 0.59 13.29 16.11
N MET A 85 -0.33 13.49 15.15
CA MET A 85 -0.26 14.58 14.18
C MET A 85 -1.26 15.68 14.52
N LEU A 86 -2.54 15.51 14.20
CA LEU A 86 -3.61 16.43 14.60
C LEU A 86 -4.20 16.08 15.97
N ALA A 87 -3.95 14.90 16.51
CA ALA A 87 -4.33 14.59 17.88
C ALA A 87 -3.46 15.37 18.86
N ASP A 88 -4.08 16.12 19.77
CA ASP A 88 -3.44 16.64 20.98
C ASP A 88 -3.41 15.52 22.03
N LYS A 89 -4.53 14.79 22.16
CA LYS A 89 -4.68 13.64 23.04
C LYS A 89 -5.65 12.61 22.47
N ILE A 90 -5.38 11.33 22.74
CA ILE A 90 -6.31 10.22 22.57
C ILE A 90 -6.29 9.42 23.86
N GLU A 91 -7.34 9.55 24.67
CA GLU A 91 -7.39 9.02 26.03
C GLU A 91 -8.43 7.90 26.14
N THR A 92 -8.10 6.85 26.88
CA THR A 92 -9.00 5.75 27.21
C THR A 92 -8.62 5.16 28.57
N THR A 93 -9.59 4.61 29.28
CA THR A 93 -9.36 3.84 30.51
C THR A 93 -9.72 2.36 30.34
N ASP A 94 -10.34 1.98 29.23
CA ASP A 94 -10.90 0.64 29.03
C ASP A 94 -10.62 0.06 27.65
N SER A 95 -9.87 0.80 26.78
CA SER A 95 -9.56 0.43 25.39
C SER A 95 -10.80 0.23 24.49
N GLN A 96 -11.96 0.70 24.93
CA GLN A 96 -13.22 0.62 24.18
C GLN A 96 -13.85 2.00 23.97
N ASN A 97 -13.72 2.89 24.98
CA ASN A 97 -14.23 4.24 24.93
C ASN A 97 -13.02 5.20 24.87
N PHE A 98 -12.94 5.99 23.80
CA PHE A 98 -11.86 6.94 23.60
C PHE A 98 -12.40 8.37 23.58
N THR A 99 -11.64 9.28 24.18
CA THR A 99 -11.85 10.73 24.04
C THR A 99 -10.70 11.29 23.22
N VAL A 100 -11.01 11.95 22.12
CA VAL A 100 -10.06 12.57 21.21
C VAL A 100 -10.13 14.07 21.35
N THR A 101 -8.97 14.71 21.57
CA THR A 101 -8.80 16.16 21.49
C THR A 101 -7.96 16.48 20.25
N VAL A 102 -8.49 17.30 19.36
CA VAL A 102 -7.82 17.77 18.14
C VAL A 102 -7.02 19.02 18.45
N LYS A 103 -5.78 19.13 17.97
CA LYS A 103 -4.97 20.34 18.09
C LYS A 103 -5.65 21.51 17.39
N SER A 104 -5.80 22.62 18.09
CA SER A 104 -6.36 23.85 17.53
C SER A 104 -5.43 24.51 16.50
N GLY A 105 -5.99 25.34 15.63
CA GLY A 105 -5.21 26.14 14.65
C GLY A 105 -4.94 25.45 13.33
N TRP A 106 -5.25 24.17 13.17
CA TRP A 106 -5.17 23.50 11.88
C TRP A 106 -6.26 23.97 10.92
N LYS A 107 -5.90 24.10 9.64
CA LYS A 107 -6.80 24.54 8.57
C LYS A 107 -6.72 23.60 7.37
N PHE A 108 -7.80 23.54 6.64
CA PHE A 108 -7.80 23.07 5.26
C PHE A 108 -7.24 24.13 4.32
N SER A 109 -6.82 23.72 3.13
CA SER A 109 -6.22 24.60 2.14
C SER A 109 -7.16 25.70 1.59
N ASN A 110 -8.46 25.60 1.85
CA ASN A 110 -9.46 26.64 1.58
C ASN A 110 -9.62 27.65 2.75
N GLY A 111 -8.86 27.49 3.84
CA GLY A 111 -8.90 28.34 5.03
C GLY A 111 -9.89 27.93 6.12
N GLU A 112 -10.75 26.94 5.88
CA GLU A 112 -11.67 26.37 6.86
C GLU A 112 -10.88 25.70 8.00
N ALA A 113 -11.33 25.86 9.25
CA ALA A 113 -10.70 25.23 10.40
C ALA A 113 -10.96 23.72 10.42
N VAL A 114 -9.93 22.93 10.79
CA VAL A 114 -10.11 21.51 11.10
C VAL A 114 -10.59 21.39 12.55
N THR A 115 -11.72 20.73 12.76
CA THR A 115 -12.38 20.57 14.07
C THR A 115 -12.74 19.10 14.31
N ALA A 116 -13.23 18.78 15.50
CA ALA A 116 -13.79 17.47 15.82
C ALA A 116 -14.89 17.04 14.83
N LYS A 117 -15.72 18.00 14.38
CA LYS A 117 -16.78 17.75 13.40
C LYS A 117 -16.24 17.33 12.05
N SER A 118 -15.09 17.85 11.63
CA SER A 118 -14.44 17.48 10.35
C SER A 118 -14.07 15.99 10.29
N PHE A 119 -13.71 15.39 11.44
CA PHE A 119 -13.45 13.96 11.56
C PHE A 119 -14.75 13.15 11.64
N VAL A 120 -15.65 13.52 12.52
CA VAL A 120 -16.88 12.75 12.77
C VAL A 120 -17.76 12.68 11.51
N ASP A 121 -17.91 13.80 10.78
CA ASP A 121 -18.67 13.82 9.53
C ASP A 121 -17.99 12.98 8.45
N ALA A 122 -16.66 13.07 8.33
CA ALA A 122 -15.88 12.27 7.37
C ALA A 122 -16.02 10.76 7.62
N TRP A 123 -15.93 10.34 8.89
CA TRP A 123 -16.03 8.92 9.27
C TRP A 123 -17.47 8.38 9.09
N ASN A 124 -18.48 9.17 9.41
CA ASN A 124 -19.88 8.82 9.14
C ASN A 124 -20.12 8.66 7.62
N TYR A 125 -19.56 9.56 6.81
CA TYR A 125 -19.63 9.46 5.35
C TYR A 125 -18.92 8.20 4.85
N GLY A 126 -17.70 7.96 5.32
CA GLY A 126 -16.87 6.82 4.95
C GLY A 126 -17.51 5.47 5.32
N ALA A 127 -18.17 5.41 6.47
CA ALA A 127 -18.84 4.20 6.96
C ALA A 127 -20.13 3.87 6.22
N SER A 128 -20.81 4.86 5.63
CA SER A 128 -22.17 4.69 5.11
C SER A 128 -22.21 3.81 3.84
N LEU A 129 -23.03 2.75 3.87
CA LEU A 129 -23.26 1.86 2.72
C LEU A 129 -23.69 2.63 1.45
N LYS A 130 -24.52 3.69 1.61
CA LYS A 130 -25.02 4.51 0.50
C LYS A 130 -23.90 5.21 -0.27
N ASN A 131 -22.79 5.52 0.39
CA ASN A 131 -21.67 6.23 -0.20
C ASN A 131 -20.67 5.29 -0.89
N ASN A 132 -20.83 3.97 -0.73
CA ASN A 132 -20.04 2.92 -1.40
C ASN A 132 -18.52 3.15 -1.32
N GLN A 133 -18.04 3.55 -0.15
CA GLN A 133 -16.62 3.83 0.07
C GLN A 133 -15.83 2.53 0.25
N LYS A 134 -14.73 2.36 -0.47
CA LYS A 134 -13.95 1.11 -0.51
C LYS A 134 -13.31 0.75 0.83
N ASN A 135 -12.99 1.76 1.62
CA ASN A 135 -12.38 1.63 2.95
C ASN A 135 -13.40 1.69 4.10
N ALA A 136 -14.70 1.52 3.82
CA ALA A 136 -15.75 1.56 4.83
C ALA A 136 -15.50 0.60 6.02
N TYR A 137 -14.87 -0.55 5.76
CA TYR A 137 -14.57 -1.59 6.75
C TYR A 137 -13.63 -1.11 7.89
N PHE A 138 -12.83 -0.06 7.68
CA PHE A 138 -12.01 0.53 8.75
C PHE A 138 -12.84 1.06 9.91
N PHE A 139 -14.08 1.47 9.64
CA PHE A 139 -15.01 1.94 10.67
C PHE A 139 -15.78 0.80 11.34
N GLY A 140 -15.56 -0.46 10.95
CA GLY A 140 -16.29 -1.64 11.43
C GLY A 140 -16.17 -1.89 12.95
N TYR A 141 -15.13 -1.36 13.58
CA TYR A 141 -14.97 -1.42 15.03
C TYR A 141 -15.83 -0.42 15.80
N ILE A 142 -16.36 0.63 15.15
CA ILE A 142 -17.12 1.70 15.81
C ILE A 142 -18.57 1.25 15.98
N GLU A 143 -19.13 1.44 17.19
CA GLU A 143 -20.51 1.07 17.51
C GLU A 143 -21.51 1.67 16.52
N GLY A 144 -22.43 0.86 16.04
CA GLY A 144 -23.46 1.24 15.07
C GLY A 144 -23.05 1.05 13.61
N TYR A 145 -21.86 0.51 13.34
CA TYR A 145 -21.44 0.23 11.97
C TYR A 145 -22.39 -0.73 11.25
N ASP A 146 -22.87 -1.77 11.93
CA ASP A 146 -23.85 -2.74 11.43
C ASP A 146 -25.16 -2.09 10.93
N LYS A 147 -25.52 -0.93 11.45
CA LYS A 147 -26.72 -0.16 11.08
C LYS A 147 -26.49 0.79 9.92
N VAL A 148 -25.28 1.33 9.80
CA VAL A 148 -24.90 2.22 8.68
C VAL A 148 -24.33 1.47 7.49
N HIS A 149 -23.81 0.24 7.72
CA HIS A 149 -23.20 -0.62 6.70
C HIS A 149 -23.55 -2.09 6.97
N PRO A 150 -24.82 -2.49 6.83
CA PRO A 150 -25.20 -3.89 7.03
C PRO A 150 -24.63 -4.79 5.95
N ASP A 151 -24.25 -6.02 6.32
CA ASP A 151 -23.79 -7.06 5.37
C ASP A 151 -24.88 -7.46 4.37
N SER A 152 -26.14 -7.26 4.74
CA SER A 152 -27.29 -7.53 3.87
C SER A 152 -28.46 -6.59 4.20
N GLY A 153 -29.27 -6.27 3.20
CA GLY A 153 -30.42 -5.39 3.37
C GLY A 153 -30.07 -3.91 3.21
N SER A 154 -30.88 -3.04 3.80
CA SER A 154 -30.75 -1.58 3.68
C SER A 154 -30.20 -0.95 4.95
N GLN A 155 -29.41 0.09 4.77
CA GLN A 155 -28.93 0.94 5.86
C GLN A 155 -30.11 1.47 6.70
N SER A 156 -30.06 1.29 8.03
CA SER A 156 -31.09 1.69 8.99
C SER A 156 -30.74 2.92 9.84
N ALA A 157 -29.47 3.33 9.84
CA ALA A 157 -28.98 4.56 10.49
C ALA A 157 -28.13 5.38 9.52
N SER A 158 -28.08 6.69 9.69
CA SER A 158 -27.26 7.60 8.87
C SER A 158 -25.89 7.88 9.48
N THR A 159 -25.70 7.59 10.77
CA THR A 159 -24.47 7.87 11.51
C THR A 159 -24.12 6.72 12.45
N LEU A 160 -22.84 6.59 12.74
CA LEU A 160 -22.29 5.67 13.73
C LEU A 160 -22.70 6.12 15.14
N SER A 161 -23.39 5.26 15.90
CA SER A 161 -23.83 5.59 17.26
C SER A 161 -22.66 5.77 18.23
N GLY A 162 -21.50 5.19 17.91
CA GLY A 162 -20.28 5.31 18.69
C GLY A 162 -19.50 6.61 18.48
N LEU A 163 -19.93 7.52 17.58
CA LEU A 163 -19.26 8.79 17.36
C LEU A 163 -20.09 9.95 17.90
N LYS A 164 -19.47 10.82 18.70
CA LYS A 164 -20.16 11.98 19.26
C LYS A 164 -19.21 13.18 19.37
N VAL A 165 -19.54 14.28 18.72
CA VAL A 165 -18.89 15.59 18.94
C VAL A 165 -19.30 16.10 20.31
N THR A 166 -18.33 16.40 21.17
CA THR A 166 -18.54 16.89 22.54
C THR A 166 -18.07 18.31 22.74
N GLY A 167 -17.32 18.88 21.82
CA GLY A 167 -16.86 20.26 21.80
C GLY A 167 -16.32 20.62 20.41
N THR A 168 -15.83 21.84 20.22
CA THR A 168 -15.26 22.30 18.95
C THR A 168 -14.10 21.38 18.51
N ASP A 169 -13.22 21.04 19.45
CA ASP A 169 -12.00 20.27 19.19
C ASP A 169 -12.04 18.88 19.86
N THR A 170 -13.19 18.47 20.42
CA THR A 170 -13.31 17.20 21.13
C THR A 170 -14.44 16.33 20.61
N PHE A 171 -14.19 15.03 20.52
CA PHE A 171 -15.20 14.02 20.22
C PHE A 171 -14.88 12.70 20.92
N THR A 172 -15.87 11.85 21.05
CA THR A 172 -15.71 10.51 21.62
C THR A 172 -15.93 9.43 20.56
N ILE A 173 -15.22 8.32 20.76
CA ILE A 173 -15.34 7.09 19.97
C ILE A 173 -15.70 5.96 20.92
N LYS A 174 -16.78 5.24 20.63
CA LYS A 174 -17.11 3.99 21.32
C LYS A 174 -16.97 2.83 20.34
N LEU A 175 -16.14 1.86 20.67
CA LEU A 175 -15.96 0.65 19.88
C LEU A 175 -16.96 -0.43 20.30
N THR A 176 -17.24 -1.38 19.39
CA THR A 176 -18.08 -2.56 19.66
C THR A 176 -17.43 -3.53 20.64
N GLN A 177 -16.10 -3.53 20.70
CA GLN A 177 -15.28 -4.34 21.60
C GLN A 177 -14.01 -3.58 21.97
N LYS A 178 -13.29 -4.06 22.98
CA LYS A 178 -11.97 -3.51 23.33
C LYS A 178 -11.00 -3.69 22.16
N PHE A 179 -10.23 -2.64 21.89
CA PHE A 179 -9.17 -2.66 20.89
C PHE A 179 -8.09 -1.65 21.31
N SER A 180 -7.10 -2.13 22.06
CA SER A 180 -6.08 -1.30 22.71
C SER A 180 -5.19 -0.54 21.73
N THR A 181 -4.90 -1.16 20.58
CA THR A 181 -4.07 -0.55 19.52
C THR A 181 -4.89 0.20 18.47
N PHE A 182 -6.20 0.39 18.68
CA PHE A 182 -7.04 1.19 17.78
C PHE A 182 -6.47 2.59 17.47
N PRO A 183 -5.90 3.33 18.46
CA PRO A 183 -5.28 4.62 18.16
C PRO A 183 -4.18 4.57 17.10
N ASP A 184 -3.44 3.47 16.99
CA ASP A 184 -2.35 3.34 16.02
C ASP A 184 -2.86 3.15 14.58
N THR A 185 -4.12 2.76 14.41
CA THR A 185 -4.77 2.67 13.08
C THR A 185 -5.15 4.05 12.52
N LEU A 186 -5.26 5.08 13.38
CA LEU A 186 -5.76 6.41 13.02
C LEU A 186 -4.80 7.26 12.18
N GLY A 187 -3.65 6.72 11.82
CA GLY A 187 -2.73 7.27 10.82
C GLY A 187 -3.12 6.93 9.38
N TYR A 188 -3.99 5.95 9.17
CA TYR A 188 -4.42 5.54 7.83
C TYR A 188 -5.34 6.59 7.18
N ALA A 189 -5.20 6.77 5.86
CA ALA A 189 -5.88 7.85 5.12
C ALA A 189 -7.41 7.87 5.29
N ALA A 190 -8.05 6.69 5.46
CA ALA A 190 -9.50 6.60 5.65
C ALA A 190 -10.02 7.42 6.83
N TYR A 191 -9.17 7.64 7.86
CA TYR A 191 -9.51 8.43 9.05
C TYR A 191 -9.20 9.92 8.92
N SER A 192 -8.82 10.42 7.75
CA SER A 192 -8.55 11.84 7.53
C SER A 192 -9.81 12.69 7.68
N PRO A 193 -9.68 13.97 8.13
CA PRO A 193 -10.81 14.90 8.21
C PRO A 193 -11.20 15.40 6.83
N LEU A 194 -12.46 15.83 6.67
CA LEU A 194 -12.97 16.45 5.45
C LEU A 194 -13.57 17.83 5.75
N PRO A 195 -13.40 18.82 4.84
CA PRO A 195 -13.97 20.14 4.97
C PRO A 195 -15.49 20.13 4.71
N SER A 196 -16.21 21.14 5.18
CA SER A 196 -17.66 21.29 4.94
C SER A 196 -18.01 21.36 3.45
N THR A 197 -17.09 21.88 2.62
CA THR A 197 -17.24 21.95 1.17
C THR A 197 -17.33 20.59 0.49
N PHE A 198 -16.76 19.53 1.09
CA PHE A 198 -16.95 18.16 0.62
C PHE A 198 -18.43 17.74 0.66
N PHE A 199 -19.12 18.08 1.71
CA PHE A 199 -20.52 17.67 1.93
C PHE A 199 -21.52 18.58 1.21
N SER A 200 -21.17 19.87 1.00
CA SER A 200 -22.06 20.84 0.36
C SER A 200 -22.04 20.77 -1.17
N ASP A 201 -20.87 20.45 -1.79
CA ASP A 201 -20.71 20.28 -3.23
C ASP A 201 -19.63 19.22 -3.52
N HIS A 202 -20.01 17.96 -3.34
CA HIS A 202 -19.12 16.82 -3.55
C HIS A 202 -18.57 16.74 -4.97
N ALA A 203 -19.40 17.06 -5.98
CA ALA A 203 -18.99 17.01 -7.37
C ALA A 203 -17.93 18.07 -7.73
N ALA A 204 -18.02 19.27 -7.17
CA ALA A 204 -17.00 20.28 -7.32
C ALA A 204 -15.72 19.92 -6.54
N TRP A 205 -15.88 19.40 -5.32
CA TRP A 205 -14.75 18.96 -4.50
C TRP A 205 -13.92 17.86 -5.17
N LEU A 206 -14.56 16.87 -5.81
CA LEU A 206 -13.86 15.79 -6.52
C LEU A 206 -12.97 16.29 -7.68
N LYS A 207 -13.31 17.43 -8.29
CA LYS A 207 -12.47 18.04 -9.34
C LYS A 207 -11.22 18.69 -8.79
N LYS A 208 -11.26 19.16 -7.55
CA LYS A 208 -10.15 19.81 -6.87
C LYS A 208 -10.24 19.52 -5.36
N PRO A 209 -9.79 18.35 -4.92
CA PRO A 209 -9.81 17.98 -3.51
C PRO A 209 -9.13 19.02 -2.63
N VAL A 210 -9.81 19.40 -1.56
CA VAL A 210 -9.32 20.30 -0.52
C VAL A 210 -8.92 19.46 0.68
N GLY A 211 -7.66 19.48 1.04
CA GLY A 211 -7.11 18.77 2.19
C GLY A 211 -6.38 19.71 3.14
N ASN A 212 -5.69 19.15 4.12
CA ASN A 212 -4.99 19.84 5.19
C ASN A 212 -3.50 19.43 5.29
N GLY A 213 -2.95 18.79 4.25
CA GLY A 213 -1.57 18.34 4.15
C GLY A 213 -0.61 19.39 3.59
N PRO A 214 0.69 19.05 3.44
CA PRO A 214 1.73 19.98 2.99
C PRO A 214 1.63 20.40 1.52
N TYR A 215 0.81 19.72 0.72
CA TYR A 215 0.59 20.06 -0.70
C TYR A 215 -0.89 20.24 -1.02
N THR A 216 -1.14 20.97 -2.12
CA THR A 216 -2.45 21.12 -2.74
C THR A 216 -2.39 20.65 -4.19
N ILE A 217 -3.47 20.05 -4.71
CA ILE A 217 -3.60 19.70 -6.11
C ILE A 217 -3.85 21.00 -6.90
N SER A 218 -2.93 21.33 -7.83
CA SER A 218 -3.08 22.49 -8.69
C SER A 218 -3.75 22.16 -10.03
N SER A 219 -3.46 20.97 -10.59
CA SER A 219 -4.11 20.44 -11.78
C SER A 219 -4.04 18.92 -11.85
N TYR A 220 -5.00 18.31 -12.55
CA TYR A 220 -4.99 16.88 -12.88
C TYR A 220 -5.54 16.66 -14.28
N THR A 221 -4.75 16.03 -15.13
CA THR A 221 -5.14 15.59 -16.47
C THR A 221 -4.99 14.07 -16.52
N LYS A 222 -6.12 13.37 -16.48
CA LYS A 222 -6.16 11.89 -16.51
C LYS A 222 -5.40 11.35 -17.73
N GLY A 223 -4.62 10.29 -17.52
CA GLY A 223 -3.77 9.68 -18.54
C GLY A 223 -2.50 10.49 -18.88
N SER A 224 -2.24 11.59 -18.17
CA SER A 224 -1.09 12.46 -18.45
C SER A 224 -0.31 12.79 -17.18
N GLN A 225 -0.82 13.67 -16.34
CA GLN A 225 -0.11 14.08 -15.13
C GLN A 225 -1.02 14.74 -14.09
N MET A 226 -0.54 14.74 -12.86
CA MET A 226 -1.06 15.55 -11.76
C MET A 226 0.04 16.49 -11.26
N GLN A 227 -0.31 17.75 -11.00
CA GLN A 227 0.58 18.73 -10.41
C GLN A 227 0.13 19.08 -8.99
N LEU A 228 1.05 18.92 -8.06
CA LEU A 228 0.87 19.32 -6.66
C LEU A 228 1.82 20.47 -6.37
N LYS A 229 1.35 21.46 -5.60
CA LYS A 229 2.14 22.61 -5.15
C LYS A 229 2.27 22.57 -3.65
N LYS A 230 3.44 22.95 -3.14
CA LYS A 230 3.63 23.25 -1.72
C LYS A 230 2.55 24.23 -1.25
N TRP A 231 1.99 23.93 -0.09
CA TRP A 231 1.02 24.83 0.53
C TRP A 231 1.69 25.64 1.63
N ASP A 232 1.86 26.95 1.41
CA ASP A 232 2.52 27.86 2.36
C ASP A 232 1.73 28.05 3.66
N GLY A 233 0.41 27.83 3.62
CA GLY A 233 -0.46 27.87 4.80
C GLY A 233 -0.36 26.64 5.70
N TYR A 234 0.45 25.64 5.34
CA TYR A 234 0.60 24.43 6.14
C TYR A 234 1.36 24.70 7.43
N THR A 235 0.77 24.30 8.57
CA THR A 235 1.30 24.56 9.92
C THR A 235 1.99 23.36 10.56
N GLY A 236 1.87 22.16 9.97
CA GLY A 236 2.50 20.94 10.49
C GLY A 236 4.03 20.99 10.50
N SER A 237 4.66 20.09 11.26
CA SER A 237 6.12 20.01 11.40
C SER A 237 6.81 19.43 10.16
N ASP A 238 6.12 18.65 9.35
CA ASP A 238 6.61 17.93 8.17
C ASP A 238 6.35 18.73 6.86
N LYS A 239 6.76 20.00 6.87
CA LYS A 239 6.64 20.92 5.72
C LYS A 239 7.42 20.43 4.50
N ALA A 240 6.86 20.69 3.31
CA ALA A 240 7.54 20.41 2.05
C ALA A 240 8.87 21.18 1.92
N GLN A 241 9.93 20.44 1.58
CA GLN A 241 11.29 20.97 1.34
C GLN A 241 11.53 21.34 -0.13
N ASN A 242 10.52 21.14 -1.00
CA ASN A 242 10.51 21.48 -2.43
C ASN A 242 9.28 22.33 -2.76
N GLY A 243 9.20 22.84 -3.98
CA GLY A 243 8.09 23.70 -4.45
C GLY A 243 6.83 22.92 -4.86
N GLY A 244 6.96 21.62 -5.09
CA GLY A 244 5.86 20.77 -5.52
C GLY A 244 6.31 19.49 -6.20
N VAL A 245 5.33 18.69 -6.63
CA VAL A 245 5.54 17.40 -7.29
C VAL A 245 4.68 17.33 -8.55
N THR A 246 5.30 16.97 -9.68
CA THR A 246 4.60 16.60 -10.91
C THR A 246 4.60 15.09 -11.03
N LEU A 247 3.46 14.46 -10.81
CA LEU A 247 3.25 13.04 -11.01
C LEU A 247 2.92 12.78 -12.47
N LYS A 248 3.83 12.16 -13.24
CA LYS A 248 3.66 11.84 -14.67
C LYS A 248 3.13 10.42 -14.82
N VAL A 249 2.08 10.25 -15.61
CA VAL A 249 1.46 8.93 -15.85
C VAL A 249 2.30 8.12 -16.83
N TYR A 250 2.71 6.93 -16.39
CA TYR A 250 3.33 5.90 -17.21
C TYR A 250 2.51 4.62 -17.18
N THR A 251 2.33 4.02 -18.34
CA THR A 251 1.69 2.70 -18.49
C THR A 251 2.72 1.57 -18.57
N ASP A 252 4.01 1.92 -18.68
CA ASP A 252 5.14 1.00 -18.71
C ASP A 252 6.31 1.59 -17.89
N ASN A 253 6.73 0.88 -16.85
CA ASN A 253 7.82 1.28 -15.98
C ASN A 253 9.18 1.30 -16.70
N ASN A 254 9.37 0.54 -17.80
CA ASN A 254 10.60 0.63 -18.60
C ASN A 254 10.73 1.98 -19.27
N THR A 255 9.61 2.56 -19.74
CA THR A 255 9.60 3.91 -20.29
C THR A 255 9.93 4.95 -19.22
N ALA A 256 9.35 4.82 -18.01
CA ALA A 256 9.68 5.69 -16.89
C ALA A 256 11.16 5.62 -16.50
N TYR A 257 11.73 4.40 -16.48
CA TYR A 257 13.17 4.21 -16.21
C TYR A 257 14.04 4.85 -17.31
N THR A 258 13.66 4.70 -18.57
CA THR A 258 14.37 5.33 -19.70
C THR A 258 14.35 6.85 -19.58
N ASP A 259 13.21 7.45 -19.22
CA ASP A 259 13.09 8.89 -18.99
C ASP A 259 13.92 9.37 -17.79
N LEU A 260 14.02 8.56 -16.72
CA LEU A 260 14.93 8.85 -15.61
C LEU A 260 16.39 8.90 -16.08
N MET A 261 16.81 7.91 -16.86
CA MET A 261 18.19 7.84 -17.38
C MET A 261 18.50 8.96 -18.37
N ALA A 262 17.50 9.45 -19.08
CA ALA A 262 17.61 10.58 -20.02
C ALA A 262 17.52 11.96 -19.34
N GLY A 263 17.25 12.03 -18.03
CA GLY A 263 17.06 13.28 -17.29
C GLY A 263 15.70 13.95 -17.51
N ASN A 264 14.73 13.25 -18.10
CA ASN A 264 13.37 13.74 -18.34
C ASN A 264 12.42 13.48 -17.16
N LEU A 265 12.86 12.68 -16.19
CA LEU A 265 12.12 12.31 -14.97
C LEU A 265 13.09 12.33 -13.79
N ASP A 266 12.62 12.77 -12.62
CA ASP A 266 13.49 12.87 -11.46
C ASP A 266 13.41 11.63 -10.53
N LEU A 267 12.28 10.91 -10.50
CA LEU A 267 12.06 9.79 -9.57
C LEU A 267 11.21 8.68 -10.21
N VAL A 268 11.70 7.46 -10.08
CA VAL A 268 10.95 6.22 -10.37
C VAL A 268 10.93 5.40 -9.08
N ASP A 269 9.77 5.07 -8.58
CA ASP A 269 9.58 4.37 -7.31
C ASP A 269 9.11 2.90 -7.46
N ASP A 270 9.23 2.37 -8.67
CA ASP A 270 9.07 0.93 -8.98
C ASP A 270 10.00 0.58 -10.15
N ILE A 271 11.20 0.11 -9.81
CA ILE A 271 12.21 -0.26 -10.81
C ILE A 271 11.76 -1.54 -11.53
N PRO A 272 11.65 -1.53 -12.87
CA PRO A 272 11.21 -2.70 -13.62
C PRO A 272 12.20 -3.87 -13.48
N ALA A 273 11.68 -5.08 -13.39
CA ALA A 273 12.47 -6.30 -13.18
C ALA A 273 13.57 -6.48 -14.23
N SER A 274 13.32 -6.07 -15.48
CA SER A 274 14.29 -6.09 -16.58
C SER A 274 15.55 -5.25 -16.32
N GLN A 275 15.45 -4.21 -15.49
CA GLN A 275 16.53 -3.27 -15.19
C GLN A 275 17.28 -3.60 -13.88
N LEU A 276 16.77 -4.51 -13.05
CA LEU A 276 17.35 -4.80 -11.74
C LEU A 276 18.82 -5.27 -11.80
N LYS A 277 19.25 -5.91 -12.89
CA LYS A 277 20.65 -6.32 -13.07
C LYS A 277 21.58 -5.13 -13.21
N ASN A 278 21.13 -4.06 -13.84
CA ASN A 278 21.95 -2.91 -14.22
C ASN A 278 21.75 -1.70 -13.32
N VAL A 279 20.62 -1.62 -12.60
CA VAL A 279 20.21 -0.43 -11.84
C VAL A 279 21.28 0.11 -10.90
N LYS A 280 22.05 -0.77 -10.25
CA LYS A 280 23.12 -0.37 -9.33
C LYS A 280 24.31 0.23 -10.08
N SER A 281 24.65 -0.26 -11.28
CA SER A 281 25.68 0.34 -12.13
C SER A 281 25.21 1.66 -12.74
N ASP A 282 23.93 1.77 -13.09
CA ASP A 282 23.35 2.94 -13.76
C ASP A 282 23.16 4.12 -12.79
N LEU A 283 22.72 3.84 -11.57
CA LEU A 283 22.32 4.87 -10.61
C LEU A 283 23.27 5.01 -9.40
N GLY A 284 24.11 3.99 -9.10
CA GLY A 284 24.98 4.01 -7.92
C GLY A 284 24.19 4.19 -6.62
N ASP A 285 24.54 5.21 -5.84
CA ASP A 285 23.89 5.57 -4.58
C ASP A 285 22.50 6.20 -4.76
N ARG A 286 22.11 6.51 -5.98
CA ARG A 286 20.76 6.98 -6.33
C ARG A 286 19.76 5.85 -6.53
N TYR A 287 20.17 4.60 -6.35
CA TYR A 287 19.30 3.43 -6.27
C TYR A 287 18.98 3.10 -4.82
N ILE A 288 17.70 3.06 -4.50
CA ILE A 288 17.18 2.68 -3.19
C ILE A 288 16.61 1.25 -3.29
N ASN A 289 16.96 0.42 -2.32
CA ASN A 289 16.37 -0.92 -2.14
C ASN A 289 16.29 -1.17 -0.62
N THR A 290 15.10 -0.96 -0.05
CA THR A 290 14.87 -1.01 1.40
C THR A 290 13.70 -1.94 1.74
N PRO A 291 13.71 -2.63 2.90
CA PRO A 291 12.57 -3.42 3.34
C PRO A 291 11.27 -2.59 3.35
N ALA A 292 10.16 -3.21 2.95
CA ALA A 292 8.83 -2.62 3.00
C ALA A 292 7.83 -3.57 3.67
N GLY A 293 6.72 -3.02 4.16
CA GLY A 293 5.64 -3.77 4.81
C GLY A 293 4.79 -4.57 3.81
N ILE A 294 5.44 -5.33 2.93
CA ILE A 294 4.78 -6.05 1.85
C ILE A 294 5.18 -7.52 1.89
N ILE A 295 4.18 -8.41 1.90
CA ILE A 295 4.36 -9.85 1.75
C ILE A 295 3.61 -10.37 0.53
N GLN A 296 4.21 -11.28 -0.21
CA GLN A 296 3.57 -12.06 -1.27
C GLN A 296 3.25 -13.46 -0.75
N THR A 297 2.02 -13.92 -1.01
CA THR A 297 1.56 -15.26 -0.60
C THR A 297 0.83 -15.96 -1.74
N LEU A 298 0.59 -17.27 -1.56
CA LEU A 298 -0.43 -18.02 -2.31
C LEU A 298 -1.57 -18.33 -1.34
N ALA A 299 -2.76 -17.82 -1.62
CA ALA A 299 -3.98 -18.14 -0.92
C ALA A 299 -4.69 -19.34 -1.55
N PHE A 300 -5.54 -20.02 -0.76
CA PHE A 300 -6.30 -21.19 -1.21
C PHE A 300 -7.81 -20.93 -1.10
N PRO A 301 -8.62 -21.45 -2.04
CA PRO A 301 -10.07 -21.29 -2.01
C PRO A 301 -10.70 -22.31 -1.04
N TYR A 302 -10.85 -21.97 0.23
CA TYR A 302 -11.43 -22.85 1.25
C TYR A 302 -12.93 -23.12 1.06
N TYR A 303 -13.62 -22.33 0.24
CA TYR A 303 -14.97 -22.62 -0.24
C TYR A 303 -15.01 -23.77 -1.26
N ASP A 304 -13.89 -24.12 -1.89
CA ASP A 304 -13.73 -25.35 -2.68
C ASP A 304 -13.32 -26.51 -1.76
N LYS A 305 -14.22 -27.45 -1.57
CA LYS A 305 -14.01 -28.65 -0.74
C LYS A 305 -12.79 -29.49 -1.13
N ASN A 306 -12.27 -29.34 -2.34
CA ASN A 306 -11.02 -30.01 -2.75
C ASN A 306 -9.80 -29.47 -2.01
N TRP A 307 -9.83 -28.20 -1.60
CA TRP A 307 -8.77 -27.54 -0.83
C TRP A 307 -9.06 -27.42 0.66
N ASN A 308 -10.27 -27.86 1.10
CA ASN A 308 -10.73 -27.79 2.49
C ASN A 308 -11.22 -29.17 3.01
N LYS A 309 -10.57 -30.25 2.60
CA LYS A 309 -10.81 -31.62 3.10
C LYS A 309 -9.68 -32.07 4.02
N SER A 310 -9.89 -33.17 4.76
CA SER A 310 -8.85 -33.82 5.56
C SER A 310 -7.61 -34.11 4.70
N GLY A 311 -6.43 -33.77 5.22
CA GLY A 311 -5.14 -33.94 4.56
C GLY A 311 -4.77 -32.79 3.60
N SER A 312 -5.66 -31.83 3.33
CA SER A 312 -5.32 -30.68 2.47
C SER A 312 -4.23 -29.78 3.07
N ASP A 313 -4.10 -29.74 4.38
CA ASP A 313 -3.02 -29.07 5.10
C ASP A 313 -1.66 -29.66 4.72
N LYS A 314 -1.53 -30.99 4.69
CA LYS A 314 -0.31 -31.68 4.23
C LYS A 314 0.00 -31.37 2.77
N VAL A 315 -1.01 -31.32 1.90
CA VAL A 315 -0.82 -30.93 0.49
C VAL A 315 -0.27 -29.50 0.41
N ARG A 316 -0.85 -28.56 1.15
CA ARG A 316 -0.39 -27.16 1.16
C ARG A 316 1.03 -27.03 1.72
N GLN A 317 1.36 -27.73 2.79
CA GLN A 317 2.73 -27.79 3.34
C GLN A 317 3.72 -28.39 2.33
N GLY A 318 3.36 -29.50 1.69
CA GLY A 318 4.19 -30.11 0.64
C GLY A 318 4.42 -29.18 -0.55
N LEU A 319 3.38 -28.48 -0.99
CA LEU A 319 3.51 -27.45 -2.04
C LEU A 319 4.45 -26.32 -1.62
N SER A 320 4.38 -25.87 -0.35
CA SER A 320 5.29 -24.86 0.18
C SER A 320 6.74 -25.32 0.15
N MET A 321 7.01 -26.56 0.59
CA MET A 321 8.36 -27.15 0.58
C MET A 321 8.88 -27.46 -0.83
N ALA A 322 7.99 -27.53 -1.83
CA ALA A 322 8.36 -27.69 -3.25
C ALA A 322 8.85 -26.38 -3.91
N ILE A 323 8.71 -25.22 -3.24
CA ILE A 323 9.07 -23.92 -3.79
C ILE A 323 10.47 -23.52 -3.35
N ASN A 324 11.41 -23.42 -4.31
CA ASN A 324 12.76 -22.92 -4.05
C ASN A 324 12.78 -21.39 -4.05
N ARG A 325 12.43 -20.81 -2.90
CA ARG A 325 12.32 -19.35 -2.71
C ARG A 325 13.62 -18.63 -2.94
N ASP A 326 14.74 -19.20 -2.46
CA ASP A 326 16.07 -18.61 -2.62
C ASP A 326 16.46 -18.50 -4.10
N GLN A 327 16.26 -19.56 -4.87
CA GLN A 327 16.52 -19.54 -6.30
C GLN A 327 15.68 -18.48 -7.00
N ILE A 328 14.36 -18.42 -6.71
CA ILE A 328 13.43 -17.49 -7.35
C ILE A 328 13.79 -16.05 -7.00
N THR A 329 14.01 -15.74 -5.72
CA THR A 329 14.34 -14.37 -5.29
C THR A 329 15.69 -13.91 -5.82
N ASN A 330 16.67 -14.80 -5.95
CA ASN A 330 17.97 -14.48 -6.53
C ASN A 330 17.92 -14.29 -8.05
N THR A 331 17.20 -15.16 -8.78
CA THR A 331 17.25 -15.17 -10.27
C THR A 331 16.22 -14.24 -10.91
N ILE A 332 15.01 -14.16 -10.37
CA ILE A 332 13.94 -13.32 -10.92
C ILE A 332 14.03 -11.90 -10.34
N PHE A 333 14.16 -11.80 -9.02
CA PHE A 333 14.04 -10.51 -8.33
C PHE A 333 15.38 -9.87 -7.96
N GLN A 334 16.53 -10.48 -8.33
CA GLN A 334 17.85 -9.91 -8.07
C GLN A 334 18.02 -9.41 -6.64
N LYS A 335 17.49 -10.15 -5.65
CA LYS A 335 17.47 -9.82 -4.20
C LYS A 335 16.69 -8.57 -3.83
N THR A 336 15.81 -8.04 -4.67
CA THR A 336 14.83 -7.01 -4.28
C THR A 336 13.65 -7.60 -3.51
N ARG A 337 13.67 -8.93 -3.32
CA ARG A 337 12.74 -9.67 -2.46
C ARG A 337 13.52 -10.67 -1.63
N THR A 338 13.06 -10.89 -0.40
CA THR A 338 13.67 -11.83 0.55
C THR A 338 12.72 -13.00 0.78
N PRO A 339 13.17 -14.27 0.77
CA PRO A 339 12.33 -15.42 1.12
C PRO A 339 11.57 -15.18 2.42
N ALA A 340 10.27 -15.43 2.41
CA ALA A 340 9.45 -15.28 3.62
C ALA A 340 9.67 -16.45 4.58
N THR A 341 9.82 -16.13 5.85
CA THR A 341 9.99 -17.05 6.97
C THR A 341 8.83 -16.98 7.97
N ASP A 342 7.85 -16.10 7.71
CA ASP A 342 6.76 -15.69 8.56
C ASP A 342 5.60 -15.17 7.68
N TRP A 343 4.39 -14.99 8.21
CA TRP A 343 3.22 -14.43 7.51
C TRP A 343 3.05 -12.92 7.69
N THR A 344 3.93 -12.30 8.48
CA THR A 344 4.00 -10.85 8.68
C THR A 344 5.22 -10.26 7.96
N SER A 345 5.59 -9.00 8.22
CA SER A 345 6.73 -8.36 7.57
C SER A 345 7.85 -8.02 8.54
N PRO A 346 9.13 -8.19 8.14
CA PRO A 346 10.28 -7.80 8.96
C PRO A 346 10.30 -6.33 9.39
N VAL A 347 9.61 -5.42 8.67
CA VAL A 347 9.54 -4.01 9.04
C VAL A 347 8.85 -3.76 10.38
N LEU A 348 8.05 -4.72 10.86
CA LEU A 348 7.44 -4.66 12.19
C LEU A 348 8.48 -4.79 13.32
N GLY A 349 9.63 -5.41 13.03
CA GLY A 349 10.59 -5.79 14.06
C GLY A 349 10.02 -6.82 15.04
N THR A 350 10.86 -7.30 15.93
CA THR A 350 10.44 -8.27 16.95
C THR A 350 9.44 -7.69 17.95
N GLU A 351 9.59 -6.40 18.28
CA GLU A 351 8.65 -5.69 19.16
C GLU A 351 7.27 -5.53 18.53
N GLY A 352 7.19 -5.34 17.21
CA GLY A 352 5.94 -5.28 16.43
C GLY A 352 5.34 -6.65 16.11
N GLY A 353 6.00 -7.75 16.49
CA GLY A 353 5.47 -9.10 16.42
C GLY A 353 6.08 -10.01 15.36
N PHE A 354 6.97 -9.51 14.49
CA PHE A 354 7.64 -10.36 13.50
C PHE A 354 8.44 -11.49 14.16
N GLN A 355 8.28 -12.72 13.66
CA GLN A 355 8.93 -13.92 14.17
C GLN A 355 9.76 -14.59 13.08
N ASP A 356 11.03 -14.17 12.95
CA ASP A 356 11.91 -14.81 11.96
C ASP A 356 11.98 -16.31 12.14
N GLY A 357 11.72 -17.04 11.06
CA GLY A 357 11.76 -18.50 11.05
C GLY A 357 10.50 -19.21 11.60
N LEU A 358 9.40 -18.50 11.92
CA LEU A 358 8.15 -19.12 12.39
C LEU A 358 7.62 -20.21 11.44
N CYS A 359 7.73 -20.01 10.14
CA CYS A 359 7.32 -21.00 9.13
C CYS A 359 8.10 -22.32 9.23
N GLY A 360 9.28 -22.30 9.82
CA GLY A 360 10.12 -23.49 10.04
C GLY A 360 10.48 -24.22 8.74
N ASP A 361 10.41 -25.55 8.79
CA ASP A 361 10.77 -26.39 7.64
C ASP A 361 9.77 -26.28 6.48
N ALA A 362 8.53 -25.88 6.74
CA ALA A 362 7.52 -25.72 5.70
C ALA A 362 7.87 -24.62 4.67
N CYS A 363 8.74 -23.67 5.03
CA CYS A 363 9.25 -22.66 4.10
C CYS A 363 10.62 -22.98 3.49
N LYS A 364 11.24 -24.07 3.88
CA LYS A 364 12.52 -24.54 3.31
C LYS A 364 12.28 -25.46 2.12
N TYR A 365 13.07 -25.28 1.06
CA TYR A 365 13.00 -26.15 -0.11
C TYR A 365 13.48 -27.58 0.25
N ASN A 366 12.57 -28.52 0.16
CA ASN A 366 12.85 -29.95 0.39
C ASN A 366 11.97 -30.82 -0.52
N PRO A 367 12.43 -31.15 -1.73
CA PRO A 367 11.62 -31.88 -2.71
C PRO A 367 11.22 -33.29 -2.26
N THR A 368 12.04 -33.96 -1.45
CA THR A 368 11.74 -35.30 -0.95
C THR A 368 10.57 -35.27 0.03
N GLU A 369 10.61 -34.39 1.03
CA GLU A 369 9.53 -34.26 2.01
C GLU A 369 8.28 -33.63 1.38
N ALA A 370 8.45 -32.70 0.42
CA ALA A 370 7.35 -32.13 -0.38
C ALA A 370 6.52 -33.22 -1.06
N LYS A 371 7.18 -34.13 -1.78
CA LYS A 371 6.54 -35.23 -2.48
C LYS A 371 5.80 -36.17 -1.50
N LYS A 372 6.44 -36.51 -0.38
CA LYS A 372 5.86 -37.35 0.67
C LYS A 372 4.60 -36.72 1.25
N LEU A 373 4.65 -35.44 1.67
CA LEU A 373 3.51 -34.75 2.26
C LEU A 373 2.33 -34.60 1.28
N VAL A 374 2.61 -34.31 0.00
CA VAL A 374 1.57 -34.27 -1.03
C VAL A 374 0.88 -35.64 -1.16
N GLN A 375 1.65 -36.75 -1.13
CA GLN A 375 1.09 -38.09 -1.21
C GLN A 375 0.28 -38.45 0.03
N GLU A 376 0.80 -38.17 1.24
CA GLU A 376 0.08 -38.39 2.50
C GLU A 376 -1.21 -37.57 2.60
N GLY A 377 -1.24 -36.38 2.03
CA GLY A 377 -2.42 -35.53 1.95
C GLY A 377 -3.45 -35.96 0.90
N GLY A 378 -3.22 -37.08 0.21
CA GLY A 378 -4.13 -37.62 -0.82
C GLY A 378 -3.90 -37.10 -2.21
N GLY A 379 -2.73 -36.52 -2.49
CA GLY A 379 -2.34 -35.99 -3.80
C GLY A 379 -2.88 -34.59 -4.11
N ILE A 380 -2.40 -34.03 -5.19
CA ILE A 380 -2.90 -32.72 -5.69
C ILE A 380 -4.35 -32.86 -6.13
N PRO A 381 -5.27 -31.99 -5.67
CA PRO A 381 -6.65 -31.97 -6.15
C PRO A 381 -6.71 -31.84 -7.68
N GLY A 382 -7.43 -32.76 -8.34
CA GLY A 382 -7.52 -32.82 -9.80
C GLY A 382 -6.21 -33.14 -10.53
N GLY A 383 -5.16 -33.57 -9.80
CA GLY A 383 -3.86 -33.94 -10.36
C GLY A 383 -2.98 -32.78 -10.82
N GLN A 384 -3.46 -31.54 -10.76
CA GLN A 384 -2.74 -30.35 -11.22
C GLN A 384 -3.09 -29.11 -10.37
N VAL A 385 -2.05 -28.42 -9.90
CA VAL A 385 -2.15 -27.09 -9.30
C VAL A 385 -2.28 -26.04 -10.41
N LYS A 386 -3.31 -25.21 -10.36
CA LYS A 386 -3.47 -24.05 -11.24
C LYS A 386 -3.34 -22.79 -10.40
N ILE A 387 -2.21 -22.07 -10.51
CA ILE A 387 -2.00 -20.82 -9.78
C ILE A 387 -2.59 -19.67 -10.59
N THR A 388 -3.70 -19.11 -10.11
CA THR A 388 -4.36 -17.98 -10.79
C THR A 388 -3.71 -16.66 -10.39
N TYR A 389 -3.46 -15.78 -11.38
CA TYR A 389 -2.82 -14.48 -11.19
C TYR A 389 -3.28 -13.46 -12.25
N ASN A 390 -3.18 -12.15 -11.95
CA ASN A 390 -3.37 -11.11 -12.97
C ASN A 390 -2.08 -10.91 -13.79
N ALA A 391 -2.23 -10.72 -15.10
CA ALA A 391 -1.11 -10.67 -16.04
C ALA A 391 -0.65 -9.26 -16.43
N ASP A 392 -1.40 -8.22 -16.04
CA ASP A 392 -1.21 -6.81 -16.44
C ASP A 392 -0.11 -6.08 -15.69
N THR A 393 0.20 -6.48 -14.46
CA THR A 393 1.16 -5.79 -13.59
C THR A 393 1.97 -6.77 -12.73
N GLY A 394 3.05 -6.30 -12.11
CA GLY A 394 3.73 -6.98 -11.00
C GLY A 394 4.61 -8.18 -11.40
N SER A 395 4.94 -8.35 -12.69
CA SER A 395 5.75 -9.49 -13.19
C SER A 395 5.25 -10.85 -12.65
N HIS A 396 3.91 -10.99 -12.51
CA HIS A 396 3.34 -12.18 -11.89
C HIS A 396 3.55 -13.44 -12.72
N LYS A 397 3.55 -13.30 -14.05
CA LYS A 397 3.79 -14.45 -14.95
C LYS A 397 5.15 -15.10 -14.67
N GLU A 398 6.20 -14.30 -14.61
CA GLU A 398 7.58 -14.77 -14.49
C GLU A 398 7.78 -15.56 -13.19
N TRP A 399 7.30 -15.04 -12.06
CA TRP A 399 7.48 -15.74 -10.80
C TRP A 399 6.51 -16.92 -10.63
N VAL A 400 5.29 -16.86 -11.18
CA VAL A 400 4.35 -18.01 -11.14
C VAL A 400 4.92 -19.16 -11.97
N ASP A 401 5.46 -18.87 -13.15
CA ASP A 401 6.14 -19.88 -13.98
C ASP A 401 7.33 -20.50 -13.22
N ALA A 402 8.15 -19.68 -12.53
CA ALA A 402 9.25 -20.16 -11.72
C ALA A 402 8.80 -21.02 -10.53
N VAL A 403 7.73 -20.63 -9.84
CA VAL A 403 7.10 -21.42 -8.76
C VAL A 403 6.58 -22.74 -9.30
N CYS A 404 5.85 -22.74 -10.42
CA CYS A 404 5.36 -23.96 -11.03
C CYS A 404 6.50 -24.88 -11.51
N ASN A 405 7.54 -24.34 -12.11
CA ASN A 405 8.73 -25.13 -12.47
C ASN A 405 9.38 -25.76 -11.24
N SER A 406 9.49 -25.04 -10.12
CA SER A 406 10.01 -25.57 -8.86
C SER A 406 9.15 -26.72 -8.33
N ILE A 407 7.82 -26.56 -8.33
CA ILE A 407 6.86 -27.60 -7.90
C ILE A 407 6.95 -28.82 -8.83
N ASN A 408 6.98 -28.61 -10.14
CA ASN A 408 7.08 -29.68 -11.14
C ASN A 408 8.35 -30.54 -10.92
N ASN A 409 9.49 -29.86 -10.76
CA ASN A 409 10.76 -30.52 -10.48
C ASN A 409 10.75 -31.30 -9.15
N ALA A 410 10.25 -30.67 -8.07
CA ALA A 410 10.19 -31.30 -6.75
C ALA A 410 9.30 -32.55 -6.73
N LEU A 411 8.19 -32.53 -7.44
CA LEU A 411 7.25 -33.65 -7.48
C LEU A 411 7.58 -34.67 -8.59
N GLY A 412 8.50 -34.35 -9.50
CA GLY A 412 8.87 -35.22 -10.63
C GLY A 412 7.73 -35.39 -11.64
N ASN A 413 6.96 -34.33 -11.87
CA ASN A 413 5.82 -34.30 -12.80
C ASN A 413 5.72 -32.93 -13.47
N ASP A 414 6.08 -32.82 -14.73
CA ASP A 414 6.12 -31.58 -15.52
C ASP A 414 4.75 -30.88 -15.68
N LYS A 415 3.68 -31.54 -15.26
CA LYS A 415 2.31 -31.03 -15.31
C LYS A 415 1.67 -30.86 -13.93
N ALA A 416 2.45 -31.01 -12.85
CA ALA A 416 1.91 -30.87 -11.49
C ALA A 416 1.43 -29.46 -11.18
N CYS A 417 2.06 -28.43 -11.78
CA CYS A 417 1.70 -27.03 -11.62
C CYS A 417 1.73 -26.27 -12.95
N VAL A 418 0.74 -25.41 -13.15
CA VAL A 418 0.67 -24.47 -14.28
C VAL A 418 0.15 -23.11 -13.82
N GLY A 419 0.60 -22.05 -14.47
CA GLY A 419 0.02 -20.71 -14.30
C GLY A 419 -1.34 -20.58 -14.99
N ASN A 420 -2.27 -19.84 -14.39
CA ASN A 420 -3.59 -19.53 -14.92
C ASN A 420 -3.79 -18.00 -14.98
N PRO A 421 -3.39 -17.32 -16.07
CA PRO A 421 -3.44 -15.87 -16.17
C PRO A 421 -4.88 -15.35 -16.31
N VAL A 422 -5.17 -14.24 -15.64
CA VAL A 422 -6.34 -13.39 -15.85
C VAL A 422 -5.86 -12.05 -16.41
N GLY A 423 -6.51 -11.51 -17.43
CA GLY A 423 -6.01 -10.38 -18.21
C GLY A 423 -5.71 -9.13 -17.39
N THR A 424 -6.60 -8.77 -16.46
CA THR A 424 -6.46 -7.57 -15.64
C THR A 424 -6.58 -7.86 -14.14
N PHE A 425 -6.00 -6.97 -13.32
CA PHE A 425 -6.17 -7.03 -11.86
C PHE A 425 -7.64 -6.88 -11.45
N ALA A 426 -8.39 -6.01 -12.13
CA ALA A 426 -9.81 -5.81 -11.85
C ALA A 426 -10.63 -7.08 -12.07
N ASP A 427 -10.41 -7.78 -13.19
CA ASP A 427 -11.10 -9.05 -13.49
C ASP A 427 -10.68 -10.16 -12.52
N PHE A 428 -9.41 -10.18 -12.15
CA PHE A 428 -8.89 -11.11 -11.15
C PHE A 428 -9.56 -10.91 -9.79
N ARG A 429 -9.65 -9.66 -9.30
CA ARG A 429 -10.37 -9.32 -8.06
C ARG A 429 -11.86 -9.66 -8.13
N ASN A 430 -12.50 -9.41 -9.28
CA ASN A 430 -13.89 -9.79 -9.50
C ASN A 430 -14.11 -11.31 -9.41
N GLN A 431 -13.19 -12.11 -9.97
CA GLN A 431 -13.28 -13.58 -9.87
C GLN A 431 -13.09 -14.06 -8.43
N ILE A 432 -12.18 -13.45 -7.66
CA ILE A 432 -12.00 -13.73 -6.22
C ILE A 432 -13.30 -13.42 -5.47
N GLY A 433 -13.84 -12.21 -5.62
CA GLY A 433 -15.07 -11.79 -4.93
C GLY A 433 -16.31 -12.62 -5.29
N GLN A 434 -16.31 -13.28 -6.46
CA GLN A 434 -17.35 -14.21 -6.90
C GLN A 434 -17.05 -15.66 -6.52
N HIS A 435 -16.01 -15.94 -5.74
CA HIS A 435 -15.57 -17.27 -5.31
C HIS A 435 -15.34 -18.25 -6.47
N LYS A 436 -14.75 -17.78 -7.56
CA LYS A 436 -14.52 -18.56 -8.78
C LYS A 436 -13.15 -19.25 -8.86
N MET A 437 -12.30 -19.09 -7.85
CA MET A 437 -11.00 -19.75 -7.82
C MET A 437 -11.17 -21.25 -7.58
N THR A 438 -10.52 -22.07 -8.40
CA THR A 438 -10.55 -23.54 -8.31
C THR A 438 -9.21 -24.14 -7.88
N GLY A 439 -8.23 -23.29 -7.60
CA GLY A 439 -6.88 -23.63 -7.12
C GLY A 439 -6.27 -22.45 -6.39
N PRO A 440 -5.02 -22.60 -5.93
CA PRO A 440 -4.32 -21.49 -5.29
C PRO A 440 -4.24 -20.29 -6.22
N PHE A 441 -4.23 -19.12 -5.64
CA PHE A 441 -4.14 -17.87 -6.39
C PHE A 441 -3.14 -16.93 -5.72
N ARG A 442 -2.54 -16.07 -6.55
CA ARG A 442 -1.65 -15.06 -6.02
C ARG A 442 -2.40 -14.18 -5.03
N ALA A 443 -1.82 -13.99 -3.88
CA ALA A 443 -2.28 -13.05 -2.88
C ALA A 443 -1.07 -12.29 -2.33
N GLY A 444 -1.30 -11.26 -1.58
CA GLY A 444 -0.27 -10.47 -0.94
C GLY A 444 -0.92 -9.37 -0.14
N TRP A 445 -0.15 -8.80 0.76
CA TRP A 445 -0.59 -7.70 1.59
C TRP A 445 0.48 -6.62 1.64
N GLN A 446 0.06 -5.39 1.44
CA GLN A 446 0.81 -4.21 1.82
C GLN A 446 0.13 -3.66 3.06
N MET A 447 0.87 -3.46 4.13
CA MET A 447 0.27 -2.99 5.37
C MET A 447 -0.44 -1.64 5.20
N ASP A 448 -1.58 -1.50 5.85
CA ASP A 448 -2.29 -0.22 5.99
C ASP A 448 -1.71 0.58 7.17
N TYR A 449 -1.28 -0.14 8.19
CA TYR A 449 -0.63 0.39 9.39
C TYR A 449 0.32 -0.67 9.98
N PRO A 450 1.38 -0.25 10.69
CA PRO A 450 2.48 -1.13 11.08
C PRO A 450 2.18 -1.92 12.36
N LEU A 451 1.17 -2.75 12.34
CA LEU A 451 0.80 -3.67 13.41
C LEU A 451 0.71 -5.11 12.88
N ILE A 452 1.13 -6.08 13.69
CA ILE A 452 0.96 -7.51 13.40
C ILE A 452 -0.51 -7.86 13.12
N GLN A 453 -1.44 -7.21 13.82
CA GLN A 453 -2.88 -7.34 13.62
C GLN A 453 -3.28 -7.08 12.16
N ASN A 454 -2.66 -6.11 11.47
CA ASN A 454 -2.97 -5.76 10.08
C ASN A 454 -2.59 -6.87 9.07
N PHE A 455 -1.62 -7.70 9.40
CA PHE A 455 -1.24 -8.87 8.58
C PHE A 455 -2.07 -10.11 8.88
N LEU A 456 -2.74 -10.17 10.03
CA LEU A 456 -3.45 -11.36 10.48
C LEU A 456 -4.96 -11.22 10.35
N GLN A 457 -5.55 -10.21 10.99
CA GLN A 457 -7.00 -10.11 11.10
C GLN A 457 -7.69 -9.87 9.74
N PRO A 458 -7.30 -8.92 8.88
CA PRO A 458 -7.96 -8.71 7.60
C PRO A 458 -7.89 -9.92 6.66
N LEU A 459 -6.83 -10.75 6.80
CA LEU A 459 -6.51 -11.82 5.85
C LEU A 459 -7.03 -13.20 6.27
N TYR A 460 -7.14 -13.45 7.60
CA TYR A 460 -7.39 -14.80 8.12
C TYR A 460 -8.56 -14.89 9.10
N TYR A 461 -9.06 -13.77 9.64
CA TYR A 461 -10.23 -13.80 10.51
C TYR A 461 -11.48 -14.19 9.72
N THR A 462 -12.34 -14.99 10.33
CA THR A 462 -13.58 -15.48 9.69
C THR A 462 -14.42 -14.31 9.19
N ASN A 463 -14.79 -14.34 7.91
CA ASN A 463 -15.54 -13.30 7.19
C ASN A 463 -14.86 -11.92 7.12
N ALA A 464 -13.55 -11.82 7.40
CA ALA A 464 -12.85 -10.56 7.22
C ALA A 464 -12.80 -10.15 5.73
N SER A 465 -12.78 -8.84 5.49
CA SER A 465 -12.95 -8.23 4.16
C SER A 465 -11.92 -8.64 3.11
N SER A 466 -10.72 -9.01 3.55
CA SER A 466 -9.61 -9.42 2.68
C SER A 466 -9.24 -10.89 2.86
N ASN A 467 -10.08 -11.67 3.57
CA ASN A 467 -9.95 -13.11 3.65
C ASN A 467 -10.49 -13.76 2.35
N ASP A 468 -9.80 -13.50 1.26
CA ASP A 468 -10.15 -13.90 -0.10
C ASP A 468 -10.38 -15.41 -0.27
N GLY A 469 -9.67 -16.20 0.51
CA GLY A 469 -9.79 -17.65 0.52
C GLY A 469 -10.96 -18.18 1.32
N GLN A 470 -11.61 -17.35 2.13
CA GLN A 470 -12.67 -17.75 3.08
C GLN A 470 -12.20 -18.81 4.08
N TRP A 471 -10.93 -18.72 4.53
CA TRP A 471 -10.44 -19.56 5.61
C TRP A 471 -11.15 -19.19 6.92
N SER A 472 -11.42 -20.20 7.76
CA SER A 472 -12.09 -20.00 9.05
C SER A 472 -11.50 -20.95 10.09
N ASN A 473 -11.11 -20.40 11.24
CA ASN A 473 -10.60 -21.17 12.36
C ASN A 473 -10.98 -20.48 13.68
N LYS A 474 -11.73 -21.19 14.53
CA LYS A 474 -12.25 -20.65 15.79
C LYS A 474 -11.16 -20.33 16.81
N ASP A 475 -10.06 -21.09 16.83
CA ASP A 475 -8.94 -20.83 17.75
C ASP A 475 -8.18 -19.59 17.33
N PHE A 476 -8.00 -19.39 16.01
CA PHE A 476 -7.45 -18.17 15.46
C PHE A 476 -8.33 -16.95 15.83
N ASP A 477 -9.62 -17.02 15.54
CA ASP A 477 -10.56 -15.92 15.83
C ASP A 477 -10.57 -15.57 17.32
N LYS A 478 -10.55 -16.58 18.18
CA LYS A 478 -10.49 -16.40 19.64
C LYS A 478 -9.21 -15.67 20.06
N LEU A 479 -8.04 -16.08 19.54
CA LEU A 479 -6.76 -15.46 19.87
C LEU A 479 -6.68 -14.01 19.39
N VAL A 480 -7.18 -13.72 18.19
CA VAL A 480 -7.26 -12.35 17.65
C VAL A 480 -8.15 -11.48 18.53
N ASN A 481 -9.33 -11.98 18.95
CA ASN A 481 -10.22 -11.23 19.84
C ASN A 481 -9.58 -10.97 21.21
N GLN A 482 -8.86 -11.95 21.76
CA GLN A 482 -8.12 -11.79 23.01
C GLN A 482 -6.99 -10.76 22.87
N ALA A 483 -6.24 -10.81 21.76
CA ALA A 483 -5.17 -9.87 21.47
C ALA A 483 -5.69 -8.43 21.36
N ASN A 484 -6.79 -8.22 20.63
CA ASN A 484 -7.43 -6.91 20.53
C ASN A 484 -7.91 -6.37 21.88
N ALA A 485 -8.37 -7.24 22.77
CA ALA A 485 -8.86 -6.85 24.08
C ALA A 485 -7.76 -6.63 25.14
N GLU A 486 -6.53 -7.08 24.87
CA GLU A 486 -5.41 -6.95 25.80
C GLU A 486 -4.88 -5.51 25.81
N THR A 487 -4.71 -4.93 27.00
CA THR A 487 -4.24 -3.53 27.18
C THR A 487 -2.72 -3.41 27.26
N ASP A 488 -2.03 -4.49 27.58
CA ASP A 488 -0.58 -4.61 27.55
C ASP A 488 -0.13 -4.96 26.14
N THR A 489 0.53 -4.03 25.45
CA THR A 489 0.95 -4.20 24.05
C THR A 489 1.84 -5.44 23.86
N ALA A 490 2.75 -5.72 24.79
CA ALA A 490 3.63 -6.89 24.65
C ALA A 490 2.87 -8.22 24.79
N LYS A 491 1.83 -8.25 25.63
CA LYS A 491 0.95 -9.42 25.72
C LYS A 491 0.02 -9.53 24.51
N ALA A 492 -0.49 -8.41 24.00
CA ALA A 492 -1.28 -8.39 22.77
C ALA A 492 -0.47 -8.96 21.60
N VAL A 493 0.77 -8.50 21.42
CA VAL A 493 1.70 -9.03 20.40
C VAL A 493 1.89 -10.54 20.55
N LYS A 494 2.09 -11.06 21.77
CA LYS A 494 2.23 -12.50 22.00
C LYS A 494 0.97 -13.30 21.63
N LEU A 495 -0.21 -12.75 21.88
CA LEU A 495 -1.47 -13.38 21.49
C LEU A 495 -1.64 -13.41 19.96
N PHE A 496 -1.27 -12.31 19.27
CA PHE A 496 -1.22 -12.31 17.80
C PHE A 496 -0.19 -13.31 17.26
N GLN A 497 0.98 -13.43 17.87
CA GLN A 497 1.98 -14.44 17.51
C GLN A 497 1.46 -15.86 17.69
N GLN A 498 0.66 -16.13 18.74
CA GLN A 498 -0.02 -17.41 18.91
C GLN A 498 -1.07 -17.65 17.82
N ALA A 499 -1.84 -16.60 17.43
CA ALA A 499 -2.77 -16.68 16.31
C ALA A 499 -2.05 -16.99 15.00
N GLU A 500 -0.90 -16.37 14.75
CA GLU A 500 -0.06 -16.65 13.59
C GLU A 500 0.46 -18.09 13.58
N GLY A 501 0.75 -18.66 14.76
CA GLY A 501 1.04 -20.08 14.92
C GLY A 501 -0.09 -20.98 14.40
N VAL A 502 -1.36 -20.59 14.58
CA VAL A 502 -2.51 -21.32 14.01
C VAL A 502 -2.53 -21.23 12.48
N VAL A 503 -2.19 -20.08 11.91
CA VAL A 503 -2.04 -19.92 10.43
C VAL A 503 -0.96 -20.86 9.90
N ARG A 504 0.19 -20.93 10.59
CA ARG A 504 1.31 -21.85 10.27
C ARG A 504 0.86 -23.31 10.29
N ASP A 505 0.26 -23.76 11.40
CA ASP A 505 -0.09 -25.16 11.61
C ASP A 505 -1.12 -25.67 10.59
N ASN A 506 -1.96 -24.79 10.07
CA ASN A 506 -2.93 -25.08 9.03
C ASN A 506 -2.41 -24.78 7.61
N MET A 507 -1.22 -24.16 7.47
CA MET A 507 -0.74 -23.61 6.20
C MET A 507 -1.87 -22.86 5.48
N ALA A 508 -2.49 -21.89 6.17
CA ALA A 508 -3.68 -21.19 5.68
C ALA A 508 -3.40 -20.44 4.37
N ALA A 509 -2.19 -19.96 4.19
CA ALA A 509 -1.62 -19.48 2.94
C ALA A 509 -0.14 -19.85 2.91
N ILE A 510 0.46 -19.98 1.73
CA ILE A 510 1.91 -20.20 1.57
C ILE A 510 2.58 -18.83 1.53
N PRO A 511 3.45 -18.47 2.50
CA PRO A 511 4.26 -17.26 2.42
C PRO A 511 5.38 -17.49 1.40
N LEU A 512 5.56 -16.53 0.48
CA LEU A 512 6.55 -16.65 -0.60
C LEU A 512 7.78 -15.81 -0.32
N TRP A 513 7.62 -14.50 -0.27
CA TRP A 513 8.69 -13.54 -0.04
C TRP A 513 8.17 -12.21 0.48
N TYR A 514 9.07 -11.48 1.13
CA TYR A 514 8.89 -10.07 1.44
C TYR A 514 9.38 -9.24 0.25
N GLN A 515 8.68 -8.14 -0.03
CA GLN A 515 9.08 -7.21 -1.08
C GLN A 515 9.75 -6.00 -0.48
N ASN A 516 10.86 -5.56 -1.09
CA ASN A 516 11.48 -4.29 -0.78
C ASN A 516 10.82 -3.16 -1.58
N GLY A 517 10.84 -1.95 -1.03
CA GLY A 517 10.68 -0.73 -1.80
C GLY A 517 11.91 -0.54 -2.70
N SER A 518 11.71 -0.24 -3.99
CA SER A 518 12.77 -0.11 -4.97
C SER A 518 12.57 1.16 -5.78
N ALA A 519 13.50 2.12 -5.68
CA ALA A 519 13.41 3.42 -6.35
C ALA A 519 14.74 3.84 -6.97
N GLY A 520 14.65 4.68 -7.99
CA GLY A 520 15.79 5.36 -8.59
C GLY A 520 15.50 6.84 -8.80
N TYR A 521 16.52 7.70 -8.65
CA TYR A 521 16.32 9.14 -8.76
C TYR A 521 17.46 9.86 -9.48
N SER A 522 17.15 11.04 -10.02
CA SER A 522 18.09 11.92 -10.73
C SER A 522 19.08 12.57 -9.76
N ASP A 523 20.19 13.08 -10.29
CA ASP A 523 21.20 13.84 -9.53
C ASP A 523 20.69 15.21 -9.05
N ARG A 524 19.56 15.69 -9.58
CA ARG A 524 18.85 16.87 -9.10
C ARG A 524 18.22 16.69 -7.71
N LEU A 525 17.99 15.44 -7.29
CA LEU A 525 17.32 15.16 -6.03
C LEU A 525 18.31 14.77 -4.94
N SER A 526 17.99 15.18 -3.72
CA SER A 526 18.68 14.76 -2.51
C SER A 526 17.67 14.48 -1.39
N ASN A 527 18.11 13.78 -0.34
CA ASN A 527 17.25 13.33 0.77
C ASN A 527 16.04 12.49 0.30
N VAL A 528 16.26 11.66 -0.73
CA VAL A 528 15.22 10.74 -1.22
C VAL A 528 15.19 9.50 -0.34
N ALA A 529 14.02 9.19 0.19
CA ALA A 529 13.76 7.98 0.97
C ALA A 529 12.40 7.38 0.62
N LEU A 530 12.27 6.06 0.78
CA LEU A 530 11.00 5.37 0.81
C LEU A 530 10.63 5.08 2.26
N ASN A 531 9.36 5.30 2.60
CA ASN A 531 8.83 4.89 3.90
C ASN A 531 8.55 3.36 3.95
N PRO A 532 8.24 2.78 5.10
CA PRO A 532 7.91 1.36 5.23
C PRO A 532 6.72 0.87 4.39
N PHE A 533 5.92 1.79 3.84
CA PHE A 533 4.84 1.49 2.87
C PHE A 533 5.32 1.51 1.42
N SER A 534 6.64 1.61 1.17
CA SER A 534 7.23 1.72 -0.18
C SER A 534 6.78 2.98 -0.95
N VAL A 535 6.47 4.05 -0.24
CA VAL A 535 6.07 5.34 -0.82
C VAL A 535 7.19 6.36 -0.63
N PRO A 536 7.55 7.16 -1.66
CA PRO A 536 8.53 8.23 -1.50
C PRO A 536 8.05 9.27 -0.49
N VAL A 537 8.95 9.71 0.38
CA VAL A 537 8.67 10.75 1.37
C VAL A 537 8.79 12.12 0.69
N TYR A 538 7.82 12.43 -0.17
CA TYR A 538 7.86 13.58 -1.08
C TYR A 538 8.13 14.92 -0.42
N ASN A 539 7.61 15.14 0.79
CA ASN A 539 7.79 16.39 1.52
C ASN A 539 9.22 16.59 2.05
N GLU A 540 10.04 15.53 2.17
CA GLU A 540 11.42 15.62 2.61
C GLU A 540 12.43 15.74 1.45
N ILE A 541 12.01 15.43 0.21
CA ILE A 541 12.88 15.49 -0.97
C ILE A 541 13.25 16.93 -1.26
N LYS A 542 14.57 17.18 -1.48
CA LYS A 542 15.10 18.46 -1.91
C LYS A 542 15.48 18.41 -3.39
N VAL A 543 15.27 19.52 -4.08
CA VAL A 543 15.57 19.69 -5.50
C VAL A 543 16.66 20.74 -5.64
N SER A 544 17.73 20.43 -6.37
CA SER A 544 18.85 21.34 -6.67
C SER A 544 18.67 22.01 -8.03
#